data_54295dfdfac323f3a24790af430e465f
#
_entry.id   54295dfdfac323f3a24790af430e465f
#
_cell.length_a   1.000
_cell.length_b   1.000
_cell.length_c   1.000
_cell.angle_alpha   90.00
_cell.angle_beta   90.00
_cell.angle_gamma   90.00
#
_symmetry.space_group_name_H-M   'P 1'
#
loop_
_entity.id
_entity.type
_entity.pdbx_description
1 polymer ?
#
loop_
_entity_poly.entity_id
_entity_poly.type
_entity_poly.pdbx_seq_one_letter_code
_entity_poly.pdbx_strand_id
1 'polypeptide(L)'
;AIHESKEYETSGSEILHEIDIPIISIMAMGENTAKLRLELAAKEHFENEGFKVLLYGSNPLSTLFGAEVMPDFMFENISLTNKILALNKQIYSDIQEKKPDIVIIGCAGGIMPYNRYIHNYFGEIPLAVSKAIPIDINLIISSFLEEKDLDGRYLTQIETFCKENFEC
;
A
#
# COMPACT_ATOMS: atom_id res chain seq x y z
N ALA A 1 -13.75 28.58 11.05
CA ALA A 1 -13.46 27.51 11.98
C ALA A 1 -12.08 26.96 11.63
N ILE A 2 -11.11 27.19 12.51
CA ILE A 2 -9.74 26.66 12.38
C ILE A 2 -9.88 25.18 12.76
N HIS A 3 -9.64 24.28 11.80
CA HIS A 3 -9.46 22.86 12.09
C HIS A 3 -8.17 22.76 12.93
N GLU A 4 -8.30 22.45 14.21
CA GLU A 4 -7.18 21.97 15.00
C GLU A 4 -6.68 20.67 14.35
N SER A 5 -5.48 20.72 13.80
CA SER A 5 -4.75 19.53 13.38
C SER A 5 -4.54 18.69 14.65
N LYS A 6 -5.14 17.51 14.72
CA LYS A 6 -4.76 16.52 15.72
C LYS A 6 -3.28 16.22 15.47
N GLU A 7 -2.41 16.72 16.32
CA GLU A 7 -1.04 16.23 16.41
C GLU A 7 -1.14 14.77 16.86
N TYR A 8 -0.90 13.83 15.94
CA TYR A 8 -0.58 12.47 16.33
C TYR A 8 0.79 12.56 17.02
N GLU A 9 0.76 12.62 18.36
CA GLU A 9 1.98 12.57 19.16
C GLU A 9 2.69 11.25 18.86
N THR A 10 3.76 11.32 18.10
CA THR A 10 4.77 10.26 18.02
C THR A 10 5.56 10.27 19.33
N SER A 11 4.92 9.88 20.42
CA SER A 11 5.59 9.69 21.70
C SER A 11 6.34 8.35 21.65
N GLY A 12 7.59 8.40 21.32
CA GLY A 12 8.48 7.23 21.32
C GLY A 12 9.31 7.18 20.04
N SER A 13 10.52 6.73 20.11
CA SER A 13 11.59 6.72 19.11
C SER A 13 11.17 6.99 17.65
N GLU A 14 11.81 7.92 16.99
CA GLU A 14 11.73 8.19 15.53
C GLU A 14 12.34 7.04 14.69
N ILE A 15 12.32 5.83 15.21
CA ILE A 15 12.95 4.64 14.63
C ILE A 15 11.85 3.70 14.15
N LEU A 16 11.95 3.25 12.91
CA LEU A 16 11.09 2.22 12.35
C LEU A 16 11.35 0.87 13.03
N HIS A 17 10.27 0.15 13.31
CA HIS A 17 10.37 -1.25 13.72
C HIS A 17 10.79 -2.10 12.53
N GLU A 18 11.72 -3.01 12.76
CA GLU A 18 12.09 -4.02 11.77
C GLU A 18 10.97 -5.05 11.61
N ILE A 19 10.62 -5.34 10.36
CA ILE A 19 9.59 -6.31 9.99
C ILE A 19 10.26 -7.39 9.14
N ASP A 20 10.25 -8.61 9.64
CA ASP A 20 10.98 -9.75 9.09
C ASP A 20 10.00 -10.87 8.64
N ILE A 21 8.93 -10.48 7.97
CA ILE A 21 8.00 -11.41 7.32
C ILE A 21 7.71 -10.94 5.90
N PRO A 22 7.39 -11.86 4.95
CA PRO A 22 7.12 -11.50 3.57
C PRO A 22 6.00 -10.48 3.41
N ILE A 23 6.25 -9.44 2.61
CA ILE A 23 5.29 -8.37 2.33
C ILE A 23 5.05 -8.24 0.83
N ILE A 24 3.80 -8.36 0.45
CA ILE A 24 3.34 -8.15 -0.92
C ILE A 24 2.54 -6.86 -0.97
N SER A 25 2.94 -5.91 -1.81
CA SER A 25 2.13 -4.73 -2.09
C SER A 25 1.33 -4.88 -3.37
N ILE A 26 0.15 -4.31 -3.41
CA ILE A 26 -0.71 -4.24 -4.58
C ILE A 26 -0.98 -2.77 -4.88
N MET A 27 -0.37 -2.29 -5.93
CA MET A 27 -0.48 -0.91 -6.40
C MET A 27 -1.17 -0.86 -7.77
N ALA A 28 -1.58 0.30 -8.20
CA ALA A 28 -2.17 0.48 -9.52
C ALA A 28 -1.65 1.74 -10.19
N MET A 29 -1.59 1.73 -11.52
CA MET A 29 -1.21 2.90 -12.31
C MET A 29 -2.15 4.09 -12.07
N GLY A 30 -3.43 3.80 -11.82
CA GLY A 30 -4.46 4.80 -11.58
C GLY A 30 -5.58 4.29 -10.69
N GLU A 31 -6.64 5.07 -10.57
CA GLU A 31 -7.85 4.69 -9.85
C GLU A 31 -8.78 3.78 -10.69
N ASN A 32 -9.82 3.26 -10.03
CA ASN A 32 -10.85 2.41 -10.65
C ASN A 32 -10.29 1.16 -11.33
N THR A 33 -9.22 0.63 -10.79
CA THR A 33 -8.66 -0.66 -11.16
C THR A 33 -9.28 -1.78 -10.33
N ALA A 34 -9.10 -3.02 -10.73
CA ALA A 34 -9.62 -4.17 -10.01
C ALA A 34 -8.79 -4.52 -8.74
N LYS A 35 -8.20 -3.52 -8.04
CA LYS A 35 -7.33 -3.75 -6.86
C LYS A 35 -7.96 -4.66 -5.82
N LEU A 36 -9.14 -4.30 -5.32
CA LEU A 36 -9.83 -5.10 -4.31
C LEU A 36 -10.00 -6.56 -4.74
N ARG A 37 -10.32 -6.80 -6.00
CA ARG A 37 -10.45 -8.17 -6.52
C ARG A 37 -9.12 -8.93 -6.47
N LEU A 38 -8.02 -8.28 -6.84
CA LEU A 38 -6.69 -8.89 -6.78
C LEU A 38 -6.23 -9.11 -5.34
N GLU A 39 -6.49 -8.14 -4.45
CA GLU A 39 -6.19 -8.24 -3.02
C GLU A 39 -6.88 -9.47 -2.39
N LEU A 40 -8.17 -9.64 -2.66
CA LEU A 40 -8.94 -10.78 -2.14
C LEU A 40 -8.50 -12.09 -2.78
N ALA A 41 -8.22 -12.12 -4.08
CA ALA A 41 -7.74 -13.32 -4.76
C ALA A 41 -6.35 -13.74 -4.25
N ALA A 42 -5.46 -12.79 -3.99
CA ALA A 42 -4.15 -13.08 -3.41
C ALA A 42 -4.28 -13.62 -1.98
N LYS A 43 -5.13 -13.00 -1.15
CA LYS A 43 -5.43 -13.50 0.21
C LYS A 43 -5.95 -14.94 0.15
N GLU A 44 -6.98 -15.19 -0.64
CA GLU A 44 -7.57 -16.52 -0.79
C GLU A 44 -6.55 -17.55 -1.28
N HIS A 45 -5.70 -17.19 -2.23
CA HIS A 45 -4.67 -18.08 -2.76
C HIS A 45 -3.70 -18.52 -1.65
N PHE A 46 -3.13 -17.58 -0.90
CA PHE A 46 -2.19 -17.93 0.17
C PHE A 46 -2.84 -18.65 1.35
N GLU A 47 -4.09 -18.31 1.69
CA GLU A 47 -4.84 -19.03 2.71
C GLU A 47 -5.13 -20.49 2.30
N ASN A 48 -5.42 -20.74 1.03
CA ASN A 48 -5.59 -22.09 0.50
C ASN A 48 -4.29 -22.92 0.51
N GLU A 49 -3.13 -22.26 0.40
CA GLU A 49 -1.80 -22.87 0.58
C GLU A 49 -1.42 -23.06 2.06
N GLY A 50 -2.28 -22.66 3.00
CA GLY A 50 -2.11 -22.85 4.43
C GLY A 50 -1.40 -21.72 5.17
N PHE A 51 -1.14 -20.59 4.51
CA PHE A 51 -0.54 -19.41 5.14
C PHE A 51 -1.59 -18.58 5.88
N LYS A 52 -1.22 -18.00 6.99
CA LYS A 52 -2.02 -17.01 7.69
C LYS A 52 -1.74 -15.62 7.12
N VAL A 53 -2.73 -15.04 6.47
CA VAL A 53 -2.58 -13.78 5.74
C VAL A 53 -3.14 -12.61 6.55
N LEU A 54 -2.37 -11.54 6.71
CA LEU A 54 -2.84 -10.23 7.13
C LEU A 54 -2.98 -9.34 5.90
N LEU A 55 -4.21 -9.03 5.53
CA LEU A 55 -4.51 -8.13 4.41
C LEU A 55 -4.90 -6.75 4.91
N TYR A 56 -4.20 -5.71 4.45
CA TYR A 56 -4.65 -4.31 4.49
C TYR A 56 -5.26 -3.97 3.13
N GLY A 57 -6.57 -3.81 3.08
CA GLY A 57 -7.28 -3.53 1.83
C GLY A 57 -7.25 -2.05 1.45
N SER A 58 -7.13 -1.78 0.16
CA SER A 58 -7.21 -0.42 -0.41
C SER A 58 -8.61 0.17 -0.38
N ASN A 59 -9.62 -0.63 -0.11
CA ASN A 59 -11.04 -0.25 -0.11
C ASN A 59 -11.71 -0.72 1.19
N PRO A 60 -12.53 0.12 1.87
CA PRO A 60 -13.22 -0.26 3.09
C PRO A 60 -14.08 -1.53 2.99
N LEU A 61 -14.57 -1.89 1.79
CA LEU A 61 -15.31 -3.13 1.58
C LEU A 61 -14.49 -4.40 1.87
N SER A 62 -13.16 -4.31 1.90
CA SER A 62 -12.29 -5.43 2.23
C SER A 62 -12.55 -5.99 3.63
N THR A 63 -13.08 -5.18 4.56
CA THR A 63 -13.44 -5.61 5.92
C THR A 63 -14.50 -6.71 5.94
N LEU A 64 -15.38 -6.74 4.96
CA LEU A 64 -16.38 -7.80 4.82
C LEU A 64 -15.76 -9.18 4.60
N PHE A 65 -14.49 -9.21 4.21
CA PHE A 65 -13.70 -10.42 3.92
C PHE A 65 -12.58 -10.62 4.96
N GLY A 66 -12.71 -10.00 6.13
CA GLY A 66 -11.76 -10.16 7.23
C GLY A 66 -10.40 -9.48 6.99
N ALA A 67 -10.37 -8.47 6.16
CA ALA A 67 -9.18 -7.63 5.99
C ALA A 67 -9.24 -6.41 6.93
N GLU A 68 -8.06 -5.87 7.26
CA GLU A 68 -7.94 -4.53 7.81
C GLU A 68 -8.09 -3.50 6.69
N VAL A 69 -8.45 -2.28 7.04
CA VAL A 69 -8.41 -1.18 6.07
C VAL A 69 -7.15 -0.36 6.26
N MET A 70 -6.74 0.32 5.19
CA MET A 70 -5.69 1.34 5.29
C MET A 70 -6.11 2.38 6.35
N PRO A 71 -5.26 2.65 7.36
CA PRO A 71 -5.61 3.55 8.46
C PRO A 71 -5.99 4.96 8.00
N ASP A 72 -6.97 5.58 8.66
CA ASP A 72 -7.50 6.89 8.29
C ASP A 72 -6.44 8.00 8.26
N PHE A 73 -5.43 7.93 9.15
CA PHE A 73 -4.34 8.91 9.18
C PHE A 73 -3.53 8.97 7.86
N MET A 74 -3.57 7.91 7.04
CA MET A 74 -2.93 7.90 5.73
C MET A 74 -3.57 8.90 4.76
N PHE A 75 -4.85 9.26 5.00
CA PHE A 75 -5.63 10.19 4.19
C PHE A 75 -5.74 11.59 4.82
N GLU A 76 -5.22 11.76 6.04
CA GLU A 76 -5.22 13.05 6.74
C GLU A 76 -4.07 13.94 6.26
N ASN A 77 -4.20 15.26 6.50
CA ASN A 77 -3.19 16.24 6.17
C ASN A 77 -2.12 16.33 7.29
N ILE A 78 -1.36 15.27 7.45
CA ILE A 78 -0.20 15.18 8.34
C ILE A 78 1.07 14.98 7.51
N SER A 79 2.24 15.18 8.13
CA SER A 79 3.50 15.03 7.41
C SER A 79 3.71 13.59 6.91
N LEU A 80 4.39 13.44 5.78
CA LEU A 80 4.75 12.12 5.25
C LEU A 80 5.54 11.29 6.28
N THR A 81 6.45 11.92 7.01
CA THR A 81 7.22 11.26 8.08
C THR A 81 6.29 10.66 9.14
N ASN A 82 5.27 11.42 9.58
CA ASN A 82 4.32 10.92 10.57
C ASN A 82 3.48 9.76 10.01
N LYS A 83 3.08 9.81 8.73
CA LYS A 83 2.39 8.69 8.07
C LYS A 83 3.24 7.43 8.07
N ILE A 84 4.52 7.56 7.70
CA ILE A 84 5.48 6.46 7.65
C ILE A 84 5.65 5.81 9.03
N LEU A 85 5.94 6.63 10.05
CA LEU A 85 6.17 6.13 11.42
C LEU A 85 4.92 5.49 12.02
N ALA A 86 3.75 6.13 11.84
CA ALA A 86 2.49 5.61 12.34
C ALA A 86 2.09 4.30 11.66
N LEU A 87 2.27 4.21 10.33
CA LEU A 87 1.97 2.99 9.57
C LEU A 87 2.88 1.83 9.97
N ASN A 88 4.20 2.08 10.06
CA ASN A 88 5.14 1.05 10.50
C ASN A 88 4.77 0.52 11.89
N LYS A 89 4.49 1.41 12.84
CA LYS A 89 4.08 1.04 14.21
C LYS A 89 2.78 0.23 14.21
N GLN A 90 1.79 0.63 13.43
CA GLN A 90 0.50 -0.07 13.33
C GLN A 90 0.70 -1.49 12.79
N ILE A 91 1.38 -1.62 11.64
CA ILE A 91 1.61 -2.91 11.00
C ILE A 91 2.45 -3.82 11.91
N TYR A 92 3.50 -3.28 12.53
CA TYR A 92 4.31 -4.05 13.49
C TYR A 92 3.45 -4.57 14.66
N SER A 93 2.60 -3.73 15.25
CA SER A 93 1.69 -4.14 16.33
C SER A 93 0.74 -5.25 15.90
N ASP A 94 0.14 -5.12 14.71
CA ASP A 94 -0.79 -6.12 14.17
C ASP A 94 -0.08 -7.45 13.85
N ILE A 95 1.17 -7.40 13.39
CA ILE A 95 1.99 -8.58 13.19
C ILE A 95 2.26 -9.29 14.52
N GLN A 96 2.60 -8.56 15.58
CA GLN A 96 2.85 -9.15 16.89
C GLN A 96 1.60 -9.78 17.50
N GLU A 97 0.45 -9.16 17.31
CA GLU A 97 -0.83 -9.64 17.83
C GLU A 97 -1.36 -10.84 17.02
N LYS A 98 -1.43 -10.67 15.70
CA LYS A 98 -2.10 -11.62 14.80
C LYS A 98 -1.19 -12.75 14.34
N LYS A 99 0.13 -12.55 14.38
CA LYS A 99 1.17 -13.50 13.95
C LYS A 99 0.85 -14.09 12.56
N PRO A 100 0.78 -13.25 11.53
CA PRO A 100 0.61 -13.72 10.15
C PRO A 100 1.92 -14.30 9.62
N ASP A 101 1.82 -15.15 8.59
CA ASP A 101 2.96 -15.65 7.83
C ASP A 101 3.31 -14.70 6.67
N ILE A 102 2.32 -13.94 6.19
CA ILE A 102 2.43 -13.03 5.05
C ILE A 102 1.58 -11.77 5.30
N VAL A 103 2.07 -10.60 4.91
CA VAL A 103 1.29 -9.36 4.85
C VAL A 103 1.03 -9.00 3.39
N ILE A 104 -0.22 -8.69 3.07
CA ILE A 104 -0.61 -8.13 1.77
C ILE A 104 -1.12 -6.71 2.01
N ILE A 105 -0.62 -5.73 1.25
CA ILE A 105 -1.03 -4.33 1.38
C ILE A 105 -1.53 -3.79 0.05
N GLY A 106 -2.82 -3.51 -0.01
CA GLY A 106 -3.44 -2.78 -1.11
C GLY A 106 -3.26 -1.28 -0.92
N CYS A 107 -2.50 -0.62 -1.80
CA CYS A 107 -2.32 0.82 -1.74
C CYS A 107 -3.51 1.54 -2.37
N ALA A 108 -4.16 2.43 -1.61
CA ALA A 108 -5.19 3.29 -2.14
C ALA A 108 -4.61 4.31 -3.14
N GLY A 109 -5.44 4.82 -4.04
CA GLY A 109 -5.01 5.74 -5.10
C GLY A 109 -4.20 5.05 -6.19
N GLY A 110 -3.52 5.85 -7.00
CA GLY A 110 -2.63 5.41 -8.07
C GLY A 110 -1.18 5.78 -7.82
N ILE A 111 -0.26 5.10 -8.51
CA ILE A 111 1.16 5.48 -8.51
C ILE A 111 1.42 6.67 -9.42
N MET A 112 0.49 6.98 -10.32
CA MET A 112 0.58 8.10 -11.27
C MET A 112 -0.61 9.04 -11.16
N PRO A 113 -0.45 10.35 -11.40
CA PRO A 113 -1.58 11.28 -11.42
C PRO A 113 -2.52 10.95 -12.57
N TYR A 114 -3.81 11.18 -12.34
CA TYR A 114 -4.81 11.04 -13.41
C TYR A 114 -4.51 12.00 -14.57
N ASN A 115 -4.17 13.23 -14.22
CA ASN A 115 -3.66 14.24 -15.15
C ASN A 115 -2.94 15.35 -14.35
N ARG A 116 -2.42 16.39 -15.05
CA ARG A 116 -1.68 17.51 -14.41
C ARG A 116 -2.48 18.33 -13.40
N TYR A 117 -3.78 18.16 -13.30
CA TYR A 117 -4.66 18.91 -12.41
C TYR A 117 -5.25 18.08 -11.26
N ILE A 118 -5.37 16.77 -11.44
CA ILE A 118 -5.99 15.86 -10.48
C ILE A 118 -4.93 14.90 -9.97
N HIS A 119 -4.50 15.11 -8.74
CA HIS A 119 -3.40 14.35 -8.14
C HIS A 119 -3.86 13.19 -7.25
N ASN A 120 -5.06 13.21 -6.66
CA ASN A 120 -5.69 12.11 -5.90
C ASN A 120 -4.70 11.28 -5.07
N TYR A 121 -3.98 11.92 -4.14
CA TYR A 121 -2.90 11.28 -3.35
C TYR A 121 -1.83 10.60 -4.22
N PHE A 122 -1.56 11.17 -5.39
CA PHE A 122 -0.64 10.66 -6.39
C PHE A 122 0.68 10.18 -5.78
N GLY A 123 0.89 8.86 -5.81
CA GLY A 123 2.09 8.23 -5.30
C GLY A 123 2.34 8.42 -3.78
N GLU A 124 1.60 9.26 -3.07
CA GLU A 124 1.85 9.58 -1.67
C GLU A 124 1.64 8.35 -0.77
N ILE A 125 0.51 7.63 -0.94
CA ILE A 125 0.24 6.43 -0.17
C ILE A 125 1.20 5.30 -0.53
N PRO A 126 1.43 4.96 -1.81
CA PRO A 126 2.47 4.02 -2.20
C PRO A 126 3.85 4.37 -1.65
N LEU A 127 4.25 5.66 -1.69
CA LEU A 127 5.51 6.12 -1.14
C LEU A 127 5.56 5.93 0.39
N ALA A 128 4.51 6.33 1.12
CA ALA A 128 4.47 6.16 2.56
C ALA A 128 4.55 4.68 2.96
N VAL A 129 3.85 3.79 2.24
CA VAL A 129 3.89 2.34 2.46
C VAL A 129 5.30 1.81 2.23
N SER A 130 5.93 2.13 1.09
CA SER A 130 7.27 1.62 0.75
C SER A 130 8.38 2.10 1.70
N LYS A 131 8.19 3.28 2.32
CA LYS A 131 9.13 3.79 3.33
C LYS A 131 8.82 3.30 4.75
N ALA A 132 7.59 2.85 5.00
CA ALA A 132 7.20 2.33 6.30
C ALA A 132 7.61 0.86 6.51
N ILE A 133 7.61 0.06 5.43
CA ILE A 133 7.83 -1.39 5.49
C ILE A 133 8.65 -1.87 4.29
N PRO A 134 9.47 -2.92 4.45
CA PRO A 134 10.17 -3.54 3.32
C PRO A 134 9.15 -4.27 2.43
N ILE A 135 9.13 -3.97 1.13
CA ILE A 135 8.26 -4.64 0.16
C ILE A 135 9.09 -5.68 -0.60
N ASP A 136 8.74 -6.97 -0.46
CA ASP A 136 9.43 -8.05 -1.17
C ASP A 136 8.91 -8.23 -2.59
N ILE A 137 7.58 -8.09 -2.78
CA ILE A 137 6.94 -8.22 -4.08
C ILE A 137 5.95 -7.08 -4.26
N ASN A 138 6.02 -6.40 -5.40
CA ASN A 138 5.06 -5.37 -5.78
C ASN A 138 4.27 -5.79 -7.02
N LEU A 139 2.96 -5.94 -6.88
CA LEU A 139 2.04 -6.22 -7.97
C LEU A 139 1.43 -4.91 -8.49
N ILE A 140 1.73 -4.57 -9.73
CA ILE A 140 1.23 -3.35 -10.37
C ILE A 140 0.07 -3.66 -11.31
N ILE A 141 -1.09 -3.09 -11.04
CA ILE A 141 -2.25 -3.18 -11.93
C ILE A 141 -2.21 -2.01 -12.90
N SER A 142 -2.17 -2.30 -14.18
CA SER A 142 -2.40 -1.31 -15.21
C SER A 142 -3.86 -1.36 -15.69
N SER A 143 -4.35 -0.25 -16.25
CA SER A 143 -5.56 -0.26 -17.05
C SER A 143 -5.39 -1.18 -18.25
N PHE A 144 -6.49 -1.68 -18.82
CA PHE A 144 -6.44 -2.45 -20.05
C PHE A 144 -5.72 -1.62 -21.12
N LEU A 145 -4.59 -2.13 -21.58
CA LEU A 145 -3.83 -1.58 -22.70
C LEU A 145 -3.95 -2.56 -23.86
N GLU A 146 -4.11 -2.03 -25.08
CA GLU A 146 -4.04 -2.88 -26.23
C GLU A 146 -2.63 -3.49 -26.36
N GLU A 147 -2.51 -4.70 -26.90
CA GLU A 147 -1.25 -5.43 -27.00
C GLU A 147 -0.11 -4.62 -27.65
N LYS A 148 -0.47 -3.72 -28.60
CA LYS A 148 0.46 -2.78 -29.25
C LYS A 148 1.06 -1.72 -28.31
N ASP A 149 0.41 -1.43 -27.18
CA ASP A 149 0.82 -0.43 -26.20
C ASP A 149 1.66 -1.05 -25.07
N LEU A 150 1.67 -2.38 -24.97
CA LEU A 150 2.48 -3.15 -24.03
C LEU A 150 3.85 -3.49 -24.63
N ASP A 151 4.60 -2.47 -25.09
CA ASP A 151 5.96 -2.71 -25.52
C ASP A 151 6.91 -2.90 -24.31
N GLY A 152 8.06 -3.56 -24.57
CA GLY A 152 9.03 -3.83 -23.51
C GLY A 152 9.59 -2.55 -22.87
N ARG A 153 9.57 -1.42 -23.58
CA ARG A 153 10.04 -0.13 -23.08
C ARG A 153 9.08 0.44 -22.04
N TYR A 154 7.77 0.34 -22.28
CA TYR A 154 6.77 0.79 -21.35
C TYR A 154 6.85 0.01 -20.02
N LEU A 155 6.93 -1.32 -20.08
CA LEU A 155 7.09 -2.16 -18.90
C LEU A 155 8.37 -1.85 -18.13
N THR A 156 9.49 -1.67 -18.83
CA THR A 156 10.78 -1.28 -18.23
C THR A 156 10.69 0.10 -17.56
N GLN A 157 9.96 1.05 -18.14
CA GLN A 157 9.77 2.37 -17.53
C GLN A 157 8.98 2.28 -16.24
N ILE A 158 7.91 1.47 -16.18
CA ILE A 158 7.13 1.26 -14.95
C ILE A 158 8.01 0.59 -13.89
N GLU A 159 8.74 -0.46 -14.25
CA GLU A 159 9.64 -1.17 -13.34
C GLU A 159 10.71 -0.21 -12.77
N THR A 160 11.36 0.57 -13.63
CA THR A 160 12.34 1.57 -13.21
C THR A 160 11.72 2.60 -12.28
N PHE A 161 10.54 3.12 -12.62
CA PHE A 161 9.83 4.07 -11.78
C PHE A 161 9.52 3.51 -10.38
N CYS A 162 9.07 2.25 -10.31
CA CYS A 162 8.77 1.61 -9.02
C CYS A 162 10.03 1.37 -8.19
N LYS A 163 11.10 0.90 -8.82
CA LYS A 163 12.40 0.72 -8.15
C LYS A 163 12.98 2.03 -7.61
N GLU A 164 12.91 3.11 -8.38
CA GLU A 164 13.47 4.40 -8.00
C GLU A 164 12.64 5.13 -6.92
N ASN A 165 11.31 4.97 -6.93
CA ASN A 165 10.43 5.72 -6.03
C ASN A 165 9.94 4.92 -4.84
N PHE A 166 9.73 3.62 -4.99
CA PHE A 166 9.13 2.76 -3.96
C PHE A 166 10.08 1.68 -3.44
N GLU A 167 11.28 1.58 -3.98
CA GLU A 167 12.31 0.60 -3.55
C GLU A 167 11.84 -0.88 -3.68
N CYS A 168 10.99 -1.18 -4.66
CA CYS A 168 10.38 -2.50 -4.84
C CYS A 168 10.33 -2.94 -6.31
#